data_2d2e9404c065a49689ad3dbd03d96f00
#
_entry.id   2d2e9404c065a49689ad3dbd03d96f00
#
_cell.length_a   1.000
_cell.length_b   1.000
_cell.length_c   1.000
_cell.angle_alpha   90.00
_cell.angle_beta   90.00
_cell.angle_gamma   90.00
#
_symmetry.space_group_name_H-M   'P 1'
#
loop_
_entity.id
_entity.type
_entity.pdbx_description
1 polymer ?
#
loop_
_entity_poly.entity_id
_entity_poly.type
_entity_poly.pdbx_seq_one_letter_code
_entity_poly.pdbx_strand_id
1 'polypeptide(L)'
;MAVHLRLARTGRHKRPMYRVVAADSRKARDGRFLEILGIFDPLKEAGMPELKQERVLTWLRHGAQPTVTVRTLLRRAGVWKQFEAEKAAQKKEPAKS
;
A
#
# COMPACT_ATOMS: atom_id res chain seq x y z
N MET A 1 7.73 16.07 2.63
CA MET A 1 7.41 15.25 1.45
C MET A 1 6.34 14.24 1.82
N ALA A 2 5.29 14.21 1.04
CA ALA A 2 4.20 13.26 1.28
C ALA A 2 4.32 12.09 0.32
N VAL A 3 4.22 10.88 0.85
CA VAL A 3 4.23 9.67 0.05
C VAL A 3 2.86 9.04 0.14
N HIS A 4 2.33 8.66 -1.02
CA HIS A 4 1.05 7.98 -1.09
C HIS A 4 1.25 6.57 -1.61
N LEU A 5 0.50 5.64 -1.05
CA LEU A 5 0.41 4.30 -1.60
C LEU A 5 -0.85 4.25 -2.45
N ARG A 6 -0.68 3.98 -3.73
CA ARG A 6 -1.80 4.04 -4.65
C ARG A 6 -1.67 2.98 -5.72
N LEU A 7 -2.73 2.81 -6.49
CA LEU A 7 -2.72 1.89 -7.61
C LEU A 7 -2.32 2.60 -8.89
N ALA A 8 -1.46 1.97 -9.65
CA ALA A 8 -1.10 2.44 -10.98
C ALA A 8 -1.57 1.40 -11.97
N ARG A 9 -2.37 1.83 -12.94
CA ARG A 9 -2.89 0.91 -13.92
C ARG A 9 -1.79 0.46 -14.87
N THR A 10 -1.81 -0.83 -15.19
CA THR A 10 -0.90 -1.42 -16.15
C THR A 10 -1.67 -2.49 -16.91
N GLY A 11 -1.00 -3.17 -17.83
CA GLY A 11 -1.66 -4.21 -18.62
C GLY A 11 -2.32 -3.64 -19.86
N ARG A 12 -3.09 -4.47 -20.52
CA ARG A 12 -3.72 -4.11 -21.78
C ARG A 12 -5.12 -3.57 -21.56
N HIS A 13 -5.64 -2.96 -22.60
CA HIS A 13 -6.97 -2.38 -22.58
C HIS A 13 -8.06 -3.34 -22.08
N LYS A 14 -8.02 -4.58 -22.54
CA LYS A 14 -9.04 -5.56 -22.19
C LYS A 14 -8.71 -6.37 -20.93
N ARG A 15 -7.50 -6.21 -20.42
CA ARG A 15 -7.10 -6.91 -19.21
C ARG A 15 -6.32 -5.99 -18.33
N PRO A 16 -7.04 -5.16 -17.57
CA PRO A 16 -6.37 -4.23 -16.67
C PRO A 16 -5.74 -4.96 -15.51
N MET A 17 -4.56 -4.51 -15.17
CA MET A 17 -3.88 -4.94 -13.96
C MET A 17 -3.41 -3.69 -13.25
N TYR A 18 -3.15 -3.81 -11.97
CA TYR A 18 -2.74 -2.67 -11.17
C TYR A 18 -1.50 -3.00 -10.37
N ARG A 19 -0.65 -2.01 -10.22
CA ARG A 19 0.48 -2.12 -9.30
C ARG A 19 0.18 -1.27 -8.08
N VAL A 20 0.50 -1.82 -6.91
CA VAL A 20 0.47 -1.02 -5.68
C VAL A 20 1.83 -0.37 -5.58
N VAL A 21 1.86 0.96 -5.56
CA VAL A 21 3.11 1.69 -5.64
C VAL A 21 3.18 2.75 -4.55
N ALA A 22 4.41 3.05 -4.14
CA ALA A 22 4.69 4.22 -3.31
C ALA A 22 5.10 5.34 -4.26
N ALA A 23 4.43 6.47 -4.16
CA ALA A 23 4.69 7.59 -5.05
C ALA A 23 4.67 8.90 -4.28
N ASP A 24 5.54 9.81 -4.70
CA ASP A 24 5.54 11.17 -4.17
C ASP A 24 4.29 11.88 -4.67
N SER A 25 3.52 12.45 -3.76
CA SER A 25 2.28 13.12 -4.13
C SER A 25 2.50 14.26 -5.13
N ARG A 26 3.66 14.87 -5.10
CA ARG A 26 3.95 15.98 -6.01
C ARG A 26 4.19 15.55 -7.44
N LYS A 27 4.58 14.31 -7.65
CA LYS A 27 4.94 13.80 -8.97
C LYS A 27 4.00 12.72 -9.44
N ALA A 28 2.78 12.76 -8.97
CA ALA A 28 1.83 11.69 -9.23
C ALA A 28 1.55 11.48 -10.71
N ARG A 29 1.65 12.51 -11.50
CA ARG A 29 1.24 12.44 -12.91
C ARG A 29 2.28 11.85 -13.83
N ASP A 30 3.51 11.78 -13.40
CA ASP A 30 4.59 11.38 -14.29
C ASP A 30 4.76 9.87 -14.39
N GLY A 31 3.97 9.12 -13.67
CA GLY A 31 4.11 7.68 -13.67
C GLY A 31 5.39 7.18 -13.01
N ARG A 32 6.11 8.04 -12.37
CA ARG A 32 7.30 7.66 -11.66
C ARG A 32 6.96 7.24 -10.25
N PHE A 33 7.53 6.14 -9.83
CA PHE A 33 7.25 5.59 -8.52
C PHE A 33 8.54 5.53 -7.72
N LEU A 34 8.39 5.69 -6.40
CA LEU A 34 9.50 5.46 -5.51
C LEU A 34 9.78 3.97 -5.39
N GLU A 35 8.73 3.18 -5.36
CA GLU A 35 8.89 1.74 -5.25
C GLU A 35 7.60 1.05 -5.68
N ILE A 36 7.73 -0.13 -6.28
CA ILE A 36 6.58 -0.98 -6.61
C ILE A 36 6.43 -1.99 -5.47
N LEU A 37 5.27 -1.99 -4.83
CA LEU A 37 5.04 -2.78 -3.62
C LEU A 37 4.24 -4.05 -3.86
N GLY A 38 3.59 -4.16 -5.01
CA GLY A 38 2.82 -5.35 -5.29
C GLY A 38 2.00 -5.22 -6.55
N ILE A 39 1.23 -6.25 -6.82
CA ILE A 39 0.41 -6.36 -8.01
C ILE A 39 -0.99 -6.77 -7.60
N PHE A 40 -1.99 -6.16 -8.22
CA PHE A 40 -3.38 -6.53 -8.02
C PHE A 40 -4.03 -6.80 -9.36
N ASP A 41 -4.57 -8.00 -9.52
CA ASP A 41 -5.30 -8.39 -10.71
C ASP A 41 -6.76 -8.56 -10.32
N PRO A 42 -7.65 -7.64 -10.71
CA PRO A 42 -9.04 -7.74 -10.32
C PRO A 42 -9.77 -8.93 -10.94
N LEU A 43 -9.21 -9.54 -11.97
CA LEU A 43 -9.81 -10.69 -12.61
C LEU A 43 -9.42 -12.00 -11.96
N LYS A 44 -8.48 -11.99 -11.03
CA LYS A 44 -8.15 -13.21 -10.31
C LYS A 44 -9.30 -13.60 -9.39
N GLU A 45 -9.50 -14.90 -9.28
CA GLU A 45 -10.62 -15.44 -8.56
C GLU A 45 -10.71 -14.96 -7.12
N ALA A 46 -9.61 -14.95 -6.42
CA ALA A 46 -9.63 -14.55 -5.03
C ALA A 46 -9.60 -13.04 -4.83
N GLY A 47 -9.26 -12.29 -5.86
CA GLY A 47 -9.14 -10.85 -5.73
C GLY A 47 -8.11 -10.40 -4.72
N MET A 48 -7.16 -11.25 -4.40
CA MET A 48 -6.13 -10.95 -3.41
C MET A 48 -4.91 -10.35 -4.08
N PRO A 49 -4.41 -9.23 -3.58
CA PRO A 49 -3.19 -8.66 -4.12
C PRO A 49 -1.97 -9.45 -3.68
N GLU A 50 -0.95 -9.44 -4.51
CA GLU A 50 0.35 -9.95 -4.12
C GLU A 50 1.18 -8.76 -3.65
N LEU A 51 1.54 -8.74 -2.37
CA LEU A 51 2.19 -7.60 -1.77
C LEU A 51 3.52 -7.99 -1.15
N LYS A 52 4.48 -7.07 -1.27
CA LYS A 52 5.73 -7.17 -0.51
C LYS A 52 5.47 -6.61 0.88
N GLN A 53 5.01 -7.44 1.78
CA GLN A 53 4.48 -6.99 3.06
C GLN A 53 5.47 -6.15 3.86
N GLU A 54 6.72 -6.59 3.92
CA GLU A 54 7.72 -5.84 4.68
C GLU A 54 7.93 -4.44 4.12
N ARG A 55 7.91 -4.31 2.79
CA ARG A 55 8.09 -3.01 2.20
C ARG A 55 6.88 -2.11 2.42
N VAL A 56 5.69 -2.68 2.32
CA VAL A 56 4.48 -1.92 2.61
C VAL A 56 4.51 -1.41 4.05
N LEU A 57 4.85 -2.28 4.98
CA LEU A 57 4.93 -1.88 6.38
C LEU A 57 5.97 -0.79 6.60
N THR A 58 7.11 -0.91 5.93
CA THR A 58 8.15 0.10 6.04
C THR A 58 7.64 1.47 5.63
N TRP A 59 6.95 1.53 4.48
CA TRP A 59 6.40 2.81 4.04
C TRP A 59 5.34 3.34 4.99
N LEU A 60 4.48 2.47 5.49
CA LEU A 60 3.45 2.88 6.45
C LEU A 60 4.08 3.41 7.74
N ARG A 61 5.14 2.77 8.21
CA ARG A 61 5.84 3.22 9.41
C ARG A 61 6.43 4.62 9.24
N HIS A 62 6.77 4.96 8.01
CA HIS A 62 7.34 6.26 7.68
C HIS A 62 6.29 7.29 7.30
N GLY A 63 5.02 6.98 7.50
CA GLY A 63 3.96 7.95 7.31
C GLY A 63 3.32 7.97 5.94
N ALA A 64 3.60 6.97 5.09
CA ALA A 64 2.94 6.91 3.79
C ALA A 64 1.43 6.74 3.97
N GLN A 65 0.66 7.41 3.13
CA GLN A 65 -0.79 7.40 3.25
C GLN A 65 -1.40 6.60 2.11
N PRO A 66 -2.10 5.50 2.42
CA PRO A 66 -2.75 4.72 1.37
C PRO A 66 -4.04 5.39 0.92
N THR A 67 -4.34 5.27 -0.38
CA THR A 67 -5.64 5.65 -0.88
C THR A 67 -6.69 4.69 -0.31
N VAL A 68 -7.96 5.06 -0.43
CA VAL A 68 -9.03 4.20 0.08
C VAL A 68 -8.96 2.82 -0.55
N THR A 69 -8.75 2.75 -1.86
CA THR A 69 -8.68 1.46 -2.54
C THR A 69 -7.51 0.61 -2.03
N VAL A 70 -6.34 1.23 -1.90
CA VAL A 70 -5.17 0.49 -1.41
C VAL A 70 -5.40 0.03 0.02
N ARG A 71 -5.99 0.87 0.86
CA ARG A 71 -6.28 0.47 2.23
C ARG A 71 -7.17 -0.77 2.28
N THR A 72 -8.18 -0.81 1.42
CA THR A 72 -9.05 -1.97 1.34
C THR A 72 -8.25 -3.22 0.97
N LEU A 73 -7.33 -3.10 0.00
CA LEU A 73 -6.50 -4.24 -0.38
C LEU A 73 -5.57 -4.68 0.75
N LEU A 74 -5.02 -3.72 1.47
CA LEU A 74 -4.16 -4.04 2.61
C LEU A 74 -4.94 -4.77 3.71
N ARG A 75 -6.19 -4.39 3.92
CA ARG A 75 -7.03 -5.09 4.88
C ARG A 75 -7.29 -6.52 4.46
N ARG A 76 -7.56 -6.74 3.19
CA ARG A 76 -7.79 -8.10 2.70
C ARG A 76 -6.56 -8.98 2.87
N ALA A 77 -5.40 -8.41 2.65
CA ALA A 77 -4.15 -9.16 2.75
C ALA A 77 -3.66 -9.33 4.18
N GLY A 78 -4.32 -8.69 5.14
CA GLY A 78 -3.90 -8.78 6.53
C GLY A 78 -2.78 -7.83 6.91
N VAL A 79 -2.26 -7.08 5.96
CA VAL A 79 -1.16 -6.16 6.23
C VAL A 79 -1.62 -4.98 7.06
N TRP A 80 -2.82 -4.48 6.81
CA TRP A 80 -3.34 -3.35 7.56
C TRP A 80 -3.52 -3.69 9.03
N LYS A 81 -4.04 -4.87 9.30
CA LYS A 81 -4.20 -5.32 10.67
C LYS A 81 -2.86 -5.40 11.39
N GLN A 82 -1.85 -5.90 10.71
CA GLN A 82 -0.52 -5.98 11.27
C GLN A 82 0.03 -4.60 11.60
N PHE A 83 -0.16 -3.64 10.68
CA PHE A 83 0.29 -2.29 10.91
C PHE A 83 -0.42 -1.63 12.09
N GLU A 84 -1.74 -1.83 12.19
CA GLU A 84 -2.49 -1.28 13.31
C GLU A 84 -2.04 -1.88 14.65
N ALA A 85 -1.72 -3.15 14.64
CA ALA A 85 -1.22 -3.78 15.85
C ALA A 85 0.12 -3.19 16.29
N GLU A 86 0.98 -2.89 15.32
CA GLU A 86 2.25 -2.24 15.63
C GLU A 86 2.04 -0.85 16.20
N LYS A 87 1.11 -0.09 15.62
CA LYS A 87 0.82 1.24 16.13
C LYS A 87 0.27 1.19 17.54
N ALA A 88 -0.60 0.25 17.81
CA ALA A 88 -1.17 0.13 19.14
C ALA A 88 -0.10 -0.22 20.16
N ALA A 89 0.82 -1.08 19.80
CA ALA A 89 1.92 -1.44 20.69
C ALA A 89 2.81 -0.23 20.99
N GLN A 90 3.08 0.57 19.97
CA GLN A 90 3.89 1.77 20.16
C GLN A 90 3.20 2.78 21.05
N LYS A 91 1.89 2.91 20.93
CA LYS A 91 1.16 3.84 21.76
C LYS A 91 1.16 3.44 23.22
N LYS A 92 1.21 2.15 23.49
CA LYS A 92 1.20 1.69 24.87
C LYS A 92 2.53 1.93 25.58
N GLU A 93 3.61 1.80 24.84
CA GLU A 93 4.92 1.93 25.44
C GLU A 93 5.22 3.31 26.00
N PRO A 94 4.98 4.36 25.24
CA PRO A 94 5.34 5.68 25.75
C PRO A 94 4.59 6.10 27.00
N ALA A 95 3.49 5.45 27.26
CA ALA A 95 2.67 5.82 28.39
C ALA A 95 3.39 5.72 29.70
N LYS A 96 4.40 4.93 29.76
CA LYS A 96 5.10 4.70 31.02
C LYS A 96 6.22 5.69 31.27
N SER A 97 6.57 6.46 30.32
CA SER A 97 7.68 7.39 30.51
C SER A 97 7.26 8.62 31.27
#